data_b4ecbd39f7e2a18ea19c4b8aeb6a0099
#
_entry.id   b4ecbd39f7e2a18ea19c4b8aeb6a0099
#
_cell.length_a   1.000
_cell.length_b   1.000
_cell.length_c   1.000
_cell.angle_alpha   90.00
_cell.angle_beta   90.00
_cell.angle_gamma   90.00
#
_symmetry.space_group_name_H-M   'P 1'
#
loop_
_entity.id
_entity.type
_entity.pdbx_description
1 polymer ?
#
loop_
_entity_poly.entity_id
_entity_poly.type
_entity_poly.pdbx_seq_one_letter_code
_entity_poly.pdbx_strand_id
1 'polypeptide(L)'
;MISTLDHLIIAVKDLDQAEKNYKKILGTNPVWRGRYKSLGTANSIFNFKNTYLELLTSDGEGLGAELIKNLIQENGEGLAGIVFGVDDMLQTVQQLKQEGYQISDPAEGEGSDNETNKVRKWHNLFLPPELTRGLFSFIIQHHDGELPSHKEYAKDSINKLDHVVINTNNADSFIEIYRDVFKIRLALDKTIEHWNSRMLFFRLNKTTIEVVERSNNEKPKDTLWGLAWEVESIEDTHKRLVSEGVEVSDIKAGLKENTLVATVKSHTHNVPTLIIQHL
;
A
#
# COMPACT_ATOMS: atom_id res chain seq x y z
N MET A 1 14.02 9.75 9.05
CA MET A 1 13.70 8.34 8.95
C MET A 1 12.24 8.18 8.52
N ILE A 2 11.76 6.97 8.20
CA ILE A 2 10.40 6.74 7.72
C ILE A 2 9.38 7.36 8.68
N SER A 3 8.54 8.28 8.18
CA SER A 3 7.52 8.97 8.96
C SER A 3 6.11 8.48 8.64
N THR A 4 5.87 8.01 7.40
CA THR A 4 4.54 7.59 6.95
C THR A 4 4.61 6.35 6.06
N LEU A 5 3.53 5.58 6.04
CA LEU A 5 3.17 4.78 4.87
C LEU A 5 2.54 5.76 3.88
N ASP A 6 3.30 6.19 2.89
CA ASP A 6 2.84 7.19 1.94
C ASP A 6 1.72 6.63 1.08
N HIS A 7 1.99 5.54 0.36
CA HIS A 7 0.97 4.88 -0.44
C HIS A 7 1.25 3.40 -0.74
N LEU A 8 0.21 2.76 -1.25
CA LEU A 8 0.24 1.41 -1.79
C LEU A 8 -0.06 1.44 -3.28
N ILE A 9 0.61 0.57 -4.04
CA ILE A 9 0.46 0.47 -5.49
C ILE A 9 -0.21 -0.86 -5.84
N ILE A 10 -1.29 -0.78 -6.61
CA ILE A 10 -1.92 -1.94 -7.25
C ILE A 10 -1.63 -1.87 -8.74
N ALA A 11 -0.91 -2.85 -9.26
CA ALA A 11 -0.63 -2.97 -10.68
C ALA A 11 -1.84 -3.58 -11.41
N VAL A 12 -2.33 -2.90 -12.44
CA VAL A 12 -3.53 -3.30 -13.18
C VAL A 12 -3.28 -3.22 -14.70
N LYS A 13 -4.00 -4.07 -15.46
CA LYS A 13 -3.92 -4.08 -16.93
C LYS A 13 -4.82 -3.01 -17.54
N ASP A 14 -6.02 -2.86 -17.00
CA ASP A 14 -7.05 -1.92 -17.45
C ASP A 14 -7.38 -0.96 -16.32
N LEU A 15 -6.88 0.28 -16.44
CA LEU A 15 -7.05 1.31 -15.42
C LEU A 15 -8.52 1.75 -15.27
N ASP A 16 -9.28 1.82 -16.38
CA ASP A 16 -10.67 2.23 -16.37
C ASP A 16 -11.55 1.20 -15.65
N GLN A 17 -11.29 -0.09 -15.91
CA GLN A 17 -12.01 -1.15 -15.24
C GLN A 17 -11.63 -1.25 -13.76
N ALA A 18 -10.34 -1.10 -13.44
CA ALA A 18 -9.86 -1.11 -12.07
C ALA A 18 -10.44 0.06 -11.27
N GLU A 19 -10.45 1.26 -11.83
CA GLU A 19 -11.05 2.43 -11.19
C GLU A 19 -12.55 2.21 -10.90
N LYS A 20 -13.33 1.70 -11.85
CA LYS A 20 -14.75 1.37 -11.65
C LYS A 20 -14.94 0.37 -10.52
N ASN A 21 -14.09 -0.66 -10.45
CA ASN A 21 -14.15 -1.69 -9.42
C ASN A 21 -13.81 -1.11 -8.04
N TYR A 22 -12.73 -0.32 -7.95
CA TYR A 22 -12.33 0.28 -6.68
C TYR A 22 -13.28 1.38 -6.21
N LYS A 23 -13.94 2.11 -7.10
CA LYS A 23 -15.07 3.00 -6.71
C LYS A 23 -16.16 2.25 -5.95
N LYS A 24 -16.54 1.06 -6.43
CA LYS A 24 -17.53 0.21 -5.74
C LYS A 24 -17.02 -0.28 -4.40
N ILE A 25 -15.77 -0.78 -4.33
CA ILE A 25 -15.19 -1.28 -3.08
C ILE A 25 -15.08 -0.15 -2.05
N LEU A 26 -14.49 0.97 -2.44
CA LEU A 26 -14.13 2.06 -1.55
C LEU A 26 -15.30 2.99 -1.20
N GLY A 27 -16.34 3.03 -2.04
CA GLY A 27 -17.48 3.94 -1.86
C GLY A 27 -17.13 5.41 -2.06
N THR A 28 -16.04 5.69 -2.79
CA THR A 28 -15.55 7.05 -3.05
C THR A 28 -14.96 7.15 -4.46
N ASN A 29 -14.81 8.37 -4.96
CA ASN A 29 -14.18 8.63 -6.25
C ASN A 29 -12.67 8.81 -6.09
N PRO A 30 -11.87 8.54 -7.14
CA PRO A 30 -10.47 8.95 -7.13
C PRO A 30 -10.38 10.48 -7.09
N VAL A 31 -9.31 10.98 -6.52
CA VAL A 31 -9.02 12.41 -6.40
C VAL A 31 -8.02 12.91 -7.43
N TRP A 32 -7.42 11.98 -8.15
CA TRP A 32 -6.38 12.24 -9.15
C TRP A 32 -6.40 11.17 -10.22
N ARG A 33 -6.26 11.60 -11.47
CA ARG A 33 -6.03 10.71 -12.59
C ARG A 33 -4.97 11.31 -13.50
N GLY A 34 -3.82 10.69 -13.54
CA GLY A 34 -2.64 11.27 -14.18
C GLY A 34 -1.87 10.32 -15.06
N ARG A 35 -0.84 10.88 -15.68
CA ARG A 35 0.14 10.19 -16.53
C ARG A 35 1.54 10.63 -16.17
N TYR A 36 2.44 9.67 -16.12
CA TYR A 36 3.88 9.88 -16.01
C TYR A 36 4.53 9.59 -17.35
N LYS A 37 4.50 10.58 -18.26
CA LYS A 37 4.95 10.40 -19.66
C LYS A 37 6.38 9.89 -19.75
N SER A 38 7.29 10.38 -18.91
CA SER A 38 8.69 9.95 -18.87
C SER A 38 8.88 8.52 -18.42
N LEU A 39 7.93 7.96 -17.67
CA LEU A 39 7.95 6.58 -17.17
C LEU A 39 7.06 5.65 -18.01
N GLY A 40 6.21 6.20 -18.89
CA GLY A 40 5.25 5.45 -19.69
C GLY A 40 4.15 4.78 -18.85
N THR A 41 3.67 5.45 -17.80
CA THR A 41 2.63 4.93 -16.91
C THR A 41 1.46 5.90 -16.75
N ALA A 42 0.28 5.36 -16.43
CA ALA A 42 -0.89 6.10 -16.03
C ALA A 42 -1.44 5.59 -14.70
N ASN A 43 -2.07 6.48 -13.94
CA ASN A 43 -2.59 6.15 -12.63
C ASN A 43 -3.95 6.74 -12.32
N SER A 44 -4.62 6.15 -11.32
CA SER A 44 -5.79 6.70 -10.64
C SER A 44 -5.55 6.58 -9.12
N ILE A 45 -5.76 7.66 -8.37
CA ILE A 45 -5.41 7.72 -6.94
C ILE A 45 -6.65 7.96 -6.10
N PHE A 46 -6.82 7.11 -5.07
CA PHE A 46 -7.81 7.25 -4.02
C PHE A 46 -7.09 7.70 -2.72
N ASN A 47 -7.43 8.88 -2.23
CA ASN A 47 -6.79 9.44 -1.04
C ASN A 47 -7.62 9.15 0.21
N PHE A 48 -6.97 8.77 1.30
CA PHE A 48 -7.56 8.43 2.60
C PHE A 48 -6.95 9.29 3.72
N LYS A 49 -7.46 9.13 4.93
CA LYS A 49 -7.01 9.93 6.09
C LYS A 49 -5.56 9.68 6.51
N ASN A 50 -4.97 8.55 6.12
CA ASN A 50 -3.65 8.12 6.60
C ASN A 50 -2.70 7.61 5.51
N THR A 51 -3.15 7.44 4.29
CA THR A 51 -2.36 6.98 3.13
C THR A 51 -3.18 7.19 1.85
N TYR A 52 -2.63 6.90 0.69
CA TYR A 52 -3.42 6.79 -0.53
C TYR A 52 -3.18 5.46 -1.25
N LEU A 53 -4.12 5.08 -2.09
CA LEU A 53 -4.04 3.92 -2.96
C LEU A 53 -3.85 4.40 -4.40
N GLU A 54 -2.81 3.92 -5.05
CA GLU A 54 -2.52 4.16 -6.45
C GLU A 54 -2.83 2.92 -7.28
N LEU A 55 -3.78 3.03 -8.20
CA LEU A 55 -3.95 2.07 -9.29
C LEU A 55 -2.99 2.48 -10.40
N LEU A 56 -2.06 1.62 -10.78
CA LEU A 56 -0.98 1.94 -11.72
C LEU A 56 -0.98 0.96 -12.90
N THR A 57 -0.92 1.51 -14.11
CA THR A 57 -0.85 0.73 -15.35
C THR A 57 0.27 1.21 -16.26
N SER A 58 0.73 0.33 -17.15
CA SER A 58 1.60 0.74 -18.25
C SER A 58 0.80 1.50 -19.31
N ASP A 59 1.29 2.67 -19.74
CA ASP A 59 0.65 3.54 -20.74
C ASP A 59 1.73 4.09 -21.69
N GLY A 60 2.29 3.23 -22.52
CA GLY A 60 3.33 3.58 -23.49
C GLY A 60 4.64 2.83 -23.26
N GLU A 61 5.75 3.52 -23.51
CA GLU A 61 7.12 3.04 -23.36
C GLU A 61 7.84 3.79 -22.24
N GLY A 62 8.76 3.12 -21.56
CA GLY A 62 9.58 3.68 -20.49
C GLY A 62 9.86 2.67 -19.39
N LEU A 63 10.79 3.00 -18.49
CA LEU A 63 11.20 2.10 -17.41
C LEU A 63 10.05 1.73 -16.47
N GLY A 64 9.15 2.67 -16.19
CA GLY A 64 7.97 2.40 -15.37
C GLY A 64 6.99 1.45 -16.08
N ALA A 65 6.76 1.65 -17.38
CA ALA A 65 5.91 0.77 -18.18
C ALA A 65 6.46 -0.67 -18.22
N GLU A 66 7.77 -0.82 -18.41
CA GLU A 66 8.43 -2.13 -18.41
C GLU A 66 8.33 -2.80 -17.03
N LEU A 67 8.58 -2.06 -15.96
CA LEU A 67 8.46 -2.57 -14.59
C LEU A 67 7.05 -3.09 -14.32
N ILE A 68 6.00 -2.32 -14.63
CA ILE A 68 4.61 -2.72 -14.40
C ILE A 68 4.23 -3.93 -15.27
N LYS A 69 4.66 -3.96 -16.55
CA LYS A 69 4.44 -5.14 -17.42
C LYS A 69 5.09 -6.39 -16.84
N ASN A 70 6.33 -6.30 -16.36
CA ASN A 70 7.04 -7.42 -15.76
C ASN A 70 6.37 -7.89 -14.47
N LEU A 71 6.00 -6.98 -13.56
CA LEU A 71 5.28 -7.31 -12.33
C LEU A 71 3.96 -8.04 -12.62
N ILE A 72 3.19 -7.56 -13.59
CA ILE A 72 1.93 -8.21 -13.99
C ILE A 72 2.17 -9.57 -14.70
N GLN A 73 3.22 -9.68 -15.48
CA GLN A 73 3.56 -10.94 -16.15
C GLN A 73 3.99 -12.02 -15.15
N GLU A 74 4.74 -11.65 -14.11
CA GLU A 74 5.26 -12.58 -13.12
C GLU A 74 4.21 -12.95 -12.07
N ASN A 75 3.41 -11.98 -11.60
CA ASN A 75 2.55 -12.14 -10.43
C ASN A 75 1.05 -11.97 -10.72
N GLY A 76 0.68 -11.56 -11.93
CA GLY A 76 -0.69 -11.12 -12.26
C GLY A 76 -0.96 -9.69 -11.80
N GLU A 77 -2.20 -9.22 -11.98
CA GLU A 77 -2.66 -7.98 -11.35
C GLU A 77 -2.71 -8.15 -9.84
N GLY A 78 -2.46 -7.09 -9.08
CA GLY A 78 -2.56 -7.15 -7.62
C GLY A 78 -1.73 -6.10 -6.90
N LEU A 79 -1.62 -6.28 -5.59
CA LEU A 79 -0.85 -5.43 -4.70
C LEU A 79 0.65 -5.60 -5.01
N ALA A 80 1.23 -4.59 -5.65
CA ALA A 80 2.55 -4.65 -6.25
C ALA A 80 3.60 -3.86 -5.46
N GLY A 81 3.24 -2.73 -4.85
CA GLY A 81 4.21 -1.85 -4.22
C GLY A 81 3.77 -1.26 -2.89
N ILE A 82 4.77 -0.94 -2.07
CA ILE A 82 4.64 -0.22 -0.80
C ILE A 82 5.64 0.93 -0.77
N VAL A 83 5.16 2.15 -0.53
CA VAL A 83 5.97 3.36 -0.59
C VAL A 83 5.97 4.07 0.76
N PHE A 84 7.15 4.44 1.22
CA PHE A 84 7.35 5.07 2.51
C PHE A 84 7.66 6.56 2.36
N GLY A 85 7.02 7.39 3.19
CA GLY A 85 7.26 8.82 3.22
C GLY A 85 8.31 9.23 4.24
N VAL A 86 9.08 10.26 3.92
CA VAL A 86 10.03 10.91 4.83
C VAL A 86 9.84 12.42 4.81
N ASP A 87 10.21 13.06 5.91
CA ASP A 87 10.15 14.51 6.04
C ASP A 87 11.42 15.19 5.48
N ASP A 88 12.57 14.48 5.50
CA ASP A 88 13.87 14.96 5.00
C ASP A 88 14.60 13.85 4.23
N MET A 89 14.58 13.96 2.91
CA MET A 89 15.22 13.01 2.00
C MET A 89 16.74 13.03 2.13
N LEU A 90 17.36 14.21 2.27
CA LEU A 90 18.80 14.32 2.35
C LEU A 90 19.33 13.70 3.64
N GLN A 91 18.67 13.96 4.76
CA GLN A 91 19.01 13.34 6.04
C GLN A 91 18.84 11.82 5.97
N THR A 92 17.77 11.33 5.31
CA THR A 92 17.53 9.89 5.13
C THR A 92 18.64 9.22 4.32
N VAL A 93 19.06 9.83 3.20
CA VAL A 93 20.18 9.34 2.39
C VAL A 93 21.48 9.29 3.19
N GLN A 94 21.79 10.36 3.94
CA GLN A 94 23.00 10.41 4.77
C GLN A 94 23.01 9.30 5.82
N GLN A 95 21.89 9.08 6.50
CA GLN A 95 21.78 8.06 7.53
C GLN A 95 21.95 6.65 6.96
N LEU A 96 21.29 6.32 5.84
CA LEU A 96 21.44 5.01 5.20
C LEU A 96 22.87 4.77 4.71
N LYS A 97 23.54 5.80 4.18
CA LYS A 97 24.97 5.72 3.81
C LYS A 97 25.88 5.50 5.03
N GLN A 98 25.59 6.15 6.17
CA GLN A 98 26.33 5.95 7.43
C GLN A 98 26.15 4.54 8.02
N GLU A 99 24.98 3.94 7.81
CA GLU A 99 24.70 2.54 8.19
C GLU A 99 25.32 1.52 7.21
N GLY A 100 26.03 2.00 6.16
CA GLY A 100 26.80 1.16 5.24
C GLY A 100 26.09 0.76 3.96
N TYR A 101 24.87 1.23 3.72
CA TYR A 101 24.13 0.89 2.50
C TYR A 101 24.60 1.70 1.29
N GLN A 102 24.62 1.04 0.12
CA GLN A 102 24.90 1.69 -1.16
C GLN A 102 23.64 2.38 -1.66
N ILE A 103 23.55 3.68 -1.45
CA ILE A 103 22.39 4.50 -1.77
C ILE A 103 22.72 5.46 -2.91
N SER A 104 21.91 5.40 -3.99
CA SER A 104 21.96 6.37 -5.09
C SER A 104 21.40 7.73 -4.66
N ASP A 105 21.65 8.74 -5.47
CA ASP A 105 21.00 10.03 -5.25
C ASP A 105 19.50 9.95 -5.55
N PRO A 106 18.67 10.73 -4.84
CA PRO A 106 17.24 10.79 -5.09
C PRO A 106 16.93 11.26 -6.51
N ALA A 107 15.94 10.63 -7.13
CA ALA A 107 15.45 10.99 -8.46
C ALA A 107 14.24 11.93 -8.35
N GLU A 108 14.22 12.97 -9.19
CA GLU A 108 13.05 13.84 -9.33
C GLU A 108 11.88 13.08 -9.95
N GLY A 109 10.68 13.31 -9.40
CA GLY A 109 9.41 12.83 -9.93
C GLY A 109 8.43 13.98 -10.13
N GLU A 110 7.68 13.92 -11.21
CA GLU A 110 6.63 14.87 -11.52
C GLU A 110 5.41 14.14 -12.10
N GLY A 111 4.23 14.50 -11.65
CA GLY A 111 2.97 14.02 -12.20
C GLY A 111 1.99 15.15 -12.43
N SER A 112 1.16 15.00 -13.46
CA SER A 112 0.09 15.96 -13.77
C SER A 112 -1.26 15.26 -13.78
N ASP A 113 -2.26 15.93 -13.20
CA ASP A 113 -3.66 15.51 -13.26
C ASP A 113 -4.29 15.85 -14.59
N ASN A 114 -4.95 14.88 -15.22
CA ASN A 114 -5.50 15.03 -16.57
C ASN A 114 -6.73 15.95 -16.63
N GLU A 115 -7.44 16.13 -15.52
CA GLU A 115 -8.67 16.94 -15.47
C GLU A 115 -8.38 18.39 -15.04
N THR A 116 -7.57 18.55 -14.01
CA THR A 116 -7.32 19.85 -13.39
C THR A 116 -6.03 20.49 -13.87
N ASN A 117 -5.16 19.76 -14.58
CA ASN A 117 -3.79 20.15 -14.95
C ASN A 117 -2.90 20.56 -13.74
N LYS A 118 -3.28 20.18 -12.52
CA LYS A 118 -2.43 20.37 -11.35
C LYS A 118 -1.21 19.49 -11.48
N VAL A 119 -0.09 19.99 -10.98
CA VAL A 119 1.20 19.28 -10.97
C VAL A 119 1.59 18.99 -9.54
N ARG A 120 2.19 17.83 -9.31
CA ARG A 120 2.83 17.43 -8.07
C ARG A 120 4.27 17.05 -8.36
N LYS A 121 5.18 17.39 -7.42
CA LYS A 121 6.59 17.04 -7.54
C LYS A 121 7.08 16.41 -6.26
N TRP A 122 8.02 15.49 -6.43
CA TRP A 122 8.59 14.71 -5.31
C TRP A 122 9.99 14.21 -5.66
N HIS A 123 10.71 13.79 -4.62
CA HIS A 123 11.93 13.00 -4.78
C HIS A 123 11.63 11.54 -4.48
N ASN A 124 12.17 10.63 -5.29
CA ASN A 124 12.16 9.19 -5.05
C ASN A 124 13.54 8.70 -4.69
N LEU A 125 13.65 7.89 -3.64
CA LEU A 125 14.86 7.17 -3.29
C LEU A 125 14.61 5.68 -3.48
N PHE A 126 15.18 5.11 -4.53
CA PHE A 126 15.13 3.68 -4.77
C PHE A 126 16.09 2.97 -3.82
N LEU A 127 15.56 1.95 -3.15
CA LEU A 127 16.29 1.21 -2.14
C LEU A 127 17.02 0.00 -2.76
N PRO A 128 18.21 -0.35 -2.25
CA PRO A 128 18.93 -1.54 -2.68
C PRO A 128 18.18 -2.82 -2.22
N PRO A 129 18.46 -3.97 -2.88
CA PRO A 129 17.76 -5.24 -2.61
C PRO A 129 17.80 -5.70 -1.14
N GLU A 130 18.86 -5.37 -0.43
CA GLU A 130 19.03 -5.69 0.99
C GLU A 130 17.96 -5.04 1.87
N LEU A 131 17.53 -3.82 1.50
CA LEU A 131 16.50 -3.06 2.22
C LEU A 131 15.09 -3.39 1.75
N THR A 132 14.90 -3.68 0.46
CA THR A 132 13.58 -4.01 -0.09
C THR A 132 13.15 -5.45 0.19
N ARG A 133 14.12 -6.36 0.37
CA ARG A 133 13.90 -7.79 0.62
C ARG A 133 12.98 -8.46 -0.41
N GLY A 134 12.98 -7.98 -1.65
CA GLY A 134 12.17 -8.49 -2.76
C GLY A 134 10.86 -7.76 -2.99
N LEU A 135 10.49 -6.79 -2.15
CA LEU A 135 9.35 -5.92 -2.39
C LEU A 135 9.68 -4.83 -3.42
N PHE A 136 8.73 -4.47 -4.25
CA PHE A 136 8.79 -3.20 -4.96
C PHE A 136 8.49 -2.09 -3.95
N SER A 137 9.56 -1.46 -3.45
CA SER A 137 9.49 -0.46 -2.40
C SER A 137 10.53 0.63 -2.62
N PHE A 138 10.15 1.87 -2.34
CA PHE A 138 11.01 3.02 -2.37
C PHE A 138 10.56 4.07 -1.34
N ILE A 139 11.38 5.08 -1.14
CA ILE A 139 11.08 6.20 -0.23
C ILE A 139 10.74 7.43 -1.06
N ILE A 140 9.76 8.21 -0.62
CA ILE A 140 9.29 9.44 -1.29
C ILE A 140 9.30 10.63 -0.32
N GLN A 141 9.60 11.80 -0.86
CA GLN A 141 9.36 13.08 -0.23
C GLN A 141 8.64 14.01 -1.21
N HIS A 142 7.43 14.42 -0.88
CA HIS A 142 6.69 15.42 -1.64
C HIS A 142 7.22 16.81 -1.31
N HIS A 143 7.41 17.67 -2.32
CA HIS A 143 7.92 19.02 -2.12
C HIS A 143 7.14 20.12 -2.85
N ASP A 144 6.27 19.76 -3.80
CA ASP A 144 5.43 20.71 -4.51
C ASP A 144 4.10 20.09 -4.93
N GLY A 145 3.01 20.85 -4.80
CA GLY A 145 1.66 20.38 -5.07
C GLY A 145 1.13 19.39 -4.02
N GLU A 146 -0.16 19.42 -3.81
CA GLU A 146 -0.84 18.54 -2.86
C GLU A 146 -1.81 17.60 -3.58
N LEU A 147 -1.91 16.36 -3.08
CA LEU A 147 -2.96 15.45 -3.49
C LEU A 147 -4.29 15.94 -2.91
N PRO A 148 -5.34 16.16 -3.73
CA PRO A 148 -6.65 16.54 -3.21
C PRO A 148 -7.15 15.53 -2.18
N SER A 149 -7.89 16.02 -1.18
CA SER A 149 -8.50 15.20 -0.15
C SER A 149 -10.02 15.35 -0.17
N HIS A 150 -10.74 14.30 0.23
CA HIS A 150 -12.16 14.39 0.46
C HIS A 150 -12.43 15.21 1.73
N LYS A 151 -13.37 16.16 1.65
CA LYS A 151 -13.78 16.96 2.82
C LYS A 151 -14.51 16.10 3.85
N GLU A 152 -15.33 15.18 3.37
CA GLU A 152 -16.16 14.28 4.18
C GLU A 152 -16.20 12.91 3.52
N TYR A 153 -16.35 11.88 4.32
CA TYR A 153 -16.58 10.50 3.88
C TYR A 153 -17.98 10.07 4.30
N ALA A 154 -18.70 9.40 3.42
CA ALA A 154 -19.96 8.77 3.77
C ALA A 154 -19.71 7.65 4.80
N LYS A 155 -20.69 7.36 5.66
CA LYS A 155 -20.58 6.32 6.69
C LYS A 155 -20.32 4.92 6.14
N ASP A 156 -20.79 4.68 4.93
CA ASP A 156 -20.66 3.42 4.19
C ASP A 156 -19.44 3.37 3.27
N SER A 157 -18.60 4.43 3.28
CA SER A 157 -17.36 4.50 2.51
C SER A 157 -16.14 4.15 3.36
N ILE A 158 -15.10 3.69 2.67
CA ILE A 158 -13.78 3.48 3.28
C ILE A 158 -13.07 4.83 3.41
N ASN A 159 -12.55 5.11 4.60
CA ASN A 159 -11.87 6.38 4.86
C ASN A 159 -10.45 6.24 5.39
N LYS A 160 -10.00 5.01 5.68
CA LYS A 160 -8.71 4.75 6.28
C LYS A 160 -8.24 3.32 6.00
N LEU A 161 -6.94 3.15 5.80
CA LEU A 161 -6.29 1.84 5.82
C LEU A 161 -6.03 1.43 7.29
N ASP A 162 -6.55 0.29 7.71
CA ASP A 162 -6.22 -0.29 9.02
C ASP A 162 -4.83 -0.92 8.99
N HIS A 163 -4.61 -1.87 8.07
CA HIS A 163 -3.31 -2.50 7.90
C HIS A 163 -3.06 -3.01 6.48
N VAL A 164 -1.78 -3.11 6.15
CA VAL A 164 -1.25 -3.88 5.02
C VAL A 164 -0.59 -5.13 5.56
N VAL A 165 -0.74 -6.26 4.86
CA VAL A 165 -0.14 -7.53 5.25
C VAL A 165 1.03 -7.88 4.35
N ILE A 166 2.17 -8.23 4.98
CA ILE A 166 3.39 -8.70 4.31
C ILE A 166 3.68 -10.12 4.81
N ASN A 167 3.88 -11.06 3.91
CA ASN A 167 4.46 -12.34 4.25
C ASN A 167 5.98 -12.24 4.20
N THR A 168 6.66 -12.79 5.21
CA THR A 168 8.12 -12.91 5.24
C THR A 168 8.51 -14.36 5.53
N ASN A 169 9.67 -14.78 5.11
CA ASN A 169 10.24 -16.06 5.50
C ASN A 169 11.37 -15.93 6.55
N ASN A 170 11.61 -14.70 7.03
CA ASN A 170 12.61 -14.41 8.06
C ASN A 170 12.20 -13.16 8.84
N ALA A 171 11.47 -13.36 9.93
CA ALA A 171 10.95 -12.30 10.78
C ALA A 171 12.06 -11.50 11.49
N ASP A 172 13.17 -12.14 11.89
CA ASP A 172 14.25 -11.44 12.57
C ASP A 172 14.94 -10.43 11.64
N SER A 173 15.27 -10.85 10.43
CA SER A 173 15.83 -9.93 9.43
C SER A 173 14.83 -8.85 8.99
N PHE A 174 13.51 -9.13 9.02
CA PHE A 174 12.49 -8.10 8.81
C PHE A 174 12.53 -7.06 9.93
N ILE A 175 12.67 -7.50 11.19
CA ILE A 175 12.78 -6.61 12.37
C ILE A 175 14.02 -5.72 12.25
N GLU A 176 15.16 -6.27 11.88
CA GLU A 176 16.41 -5.51 11.69
C GLU A 176 16.21 -4.35 10.71
N ILE A 177 15.58 -4.57 9.57
CA ILE A 177 15.36 -3.52 8.58
C ILE A 177 14.30 -2.52 9.05
N TYR A 178 13.12 -3.00 9.42
CA TYR A 178 11.98 -2.11 9.67
C TYR A 178 12.11 -1.36 11.01
N ARG A 179 12.58 -2.02 12.07
CA ARG A 179 12.79 -1.39 13.37
C ARG A 179 14.12 -0.63 13.46
N ASP A 180 15.22 -1.30 13.06
CA ASP A 180 16.55 -0.77 13.38
C ASP A 180 17.07 0.17 12.30
N VAL A 181 16.79 -0.07 11.02
CA VAL A 181 17.18 0.82 9.91
C VAL A 181 16.10 1.87 9.65
N PHE A 182 14.87 1.47 9.36
CA PHE A 182 13.78 2.40 9.02
C PHE A 182 13.20 3.13 10.24
N LYS A 183 13.52 2.70 11.47
CA LYS A 183 13.05 3.26 12.74
C LYS A 183 11.53 3.22 12.91
N ILE A 184 10.87 2.24 12.31
CA ILE A 184 9.44 2.01 12.46
C ILE A 184 9.21 1.22 13.76
N ARG A 185 8.26 1.68 14.58
CA ARG A 185 7.99 1.09 15.89
C ARG A 185 7.40 -0.31 15.78
N LEU A 186 8.11 -1.34 16.23
CA LEU A 186 7.57 -2.68 16.48
C LEU A 186 6.67 -2.62 17.73
N ALA A 187 5.37 -2.76 17.53
CA ALA A 187 4.37 -2.65 18.59
C ALA A 187 4.07 -4.01 19.26
N LEU A 188 4.14 -5.09 18.48
CA LEU A 188 3.89 -6.45 18.97
C LEU A 188 4.68 -7.44 18.13
N ASP A 189 5.26 -8.44 18.80
CA ASP A 189 5.88 -9.63 18.24
C ASP A 189 5.28 -10.83 18.99
N LYS A 190 4.55 -11.68 18.29
CA LYS A 190 3.80 -12.77 18.92
C LYS A 190 3.74 -14.00 18.02
N THR A 191 4.02 -15.16 18.60
CA THR A 191 3.74 -16.44 17.94
C THR A 191 2.31 -16.86 18.22
N ILE A 192 1.59 -17.20 17.14
CA ILE A 192 0.23 -17.75 17.19
C ILE A 192 0.34 -19.26 17.05
N GLU A 193 0.25 -19.96 18.18
CA GLU A 193 0.53 -21.41 18.27
C GLU A 193 -0.31 -22.26 17.32
N HIS A 194 -1.65 -22.00 17.25
CA HIS A 194 -2.54 -22.78 16.40
C HIS A 194 -2.33 -22.57 14.88
N TRP A 195 -1.62 -21.52 14.48
CA TRP A 195 -1.19 -21.29 13.10
C TRP A 195 0.27 -21.64 12.88
N ASN A 196 1.00 -21.94 13.95
CA ASN A 196 2.46 -22.12 13.95
C ASN A 196 3.14 -21.00 13.16
N SER A 197 2.73 -19.75 13.42
CA SER A 197 3.17 -18.58 12.68
C SER A 197 3.49 -17.43 13.63
N ARG A 198 4.67 -16.83 13.46
CA ARG A 198 5.06 -15.60 14.16
C ARG A 198 4.48 -14.41 13.41
N MET A 199 3.88 -13.49 14.13
CA MET A 199 3.29 -12.28 13.61
C MET A 199 3.93 -11.05 14.24
N LEU A 200 4.31 -10.10 13.40
CA LEU A 200 4.86 -8.82 13.83
C LEU A 200 3.89 -7.70 13.46
N PHE A 201 3.78 -6.70 14.32
CA PHE A 201 2.92 -5.55 14.07
C PHE A 201 3.74 -4.27 14.24
N PHE A 202 4.00 -3.61 13.11
CA PHE A 202 4.68 -2.32 13.10
C PHE A 202 3.66 -1.20 12.98
N ARG A 203 3.85 -0.13 13.76
CA ARG A 203 2.97 1.04 13.76
C ARG A 203 3.63 2.22 13.06
N LEU A 204 2.96 2.72 12.05
CA LEU A 204 3.42 3.82 11.22
C LEU A 204 2.24 4.73 10.84
N ASN A 205 2.24 5.99 11.29
CA ASN A 205 1.24 7.02 10.97
C ASN A 205 -0.23 6.53 10.99
N LYS A 206 -0.66 5.99 12.14
CA LYS A 206 -2.03 5.44 12.34
C LYS A 206 -2.39 4.25 11.45
N THR A 207 -1.39 3.63 10.83
CA THR A 207 -1.51 2.39 10.05
C THR A 207 -0.69 1.29 10.70
N THR A 208 -1.05 0.05 10.47
CA THR A 208 -0.26 -1.11 10.87
C THR A 208 0.33 -1.79 9.63
N ILE A 209 1.62 -2.13 9.70
CA ILE A 209 2.20 -3.14 8.83
C ILE A 209 2.16 -4.45 9.61
N GLU A 210 1.30 -5.36 9.19
CA GLU A 210 1.17 -6.69 9.75
C GLU A 210 2.07 -7.64 8.97
N VAL A 211 2.96 -8.34 9.66
CA VAL A 211 3.90 -9.25 9.03
C VAL A 211 3.64 -10.66 9.52
N VAL A 212 3.47 -11.58 8.59
CA VAL A 212 3.22 -12.99 8.88
C VAL A 212 4.42 -13.81 8.43
N GLU A 213 5.09 -14.47 9.38
CA GLU A 213 6.20 -15.36 9.04
C GLU A 213 5.67 -16.68 8.44
N ARG A 214 6.14 -16.98 7.24
CA ARG A 214 5.88 -18.23 6.52
C ARG A 214 7.20 -18.97 6.36
N SER A 215 7.43 -19.98 7.17
CA SER A 215 8.66 -20.77 7.10
C SER A 215 8.82 -21.41 5.72
N ASN A 216 9.89 -21.06 5.02
CA ASN A 216 10.42 -21.80 3.89
C ASN A 216 11.95 -21.74 3.97
N ASN A 217 12.65 -22.68 3.31
CA ASN A 217 14.10 -22.77 3.31
C ASN A 217 14.78 -21.92 2.23
N GLU A 218 14.08 -20.92 1.67
CA GLU A 218 14.61 -20.05 0.63
C GLU A 218 15.33 -18.83 1.23
N LYS A 219 16.05 -18.10 0.38
CA LYS A 219 16.65 -16.80 0.77
C LYS A 219 15.58 -15.86 1.30
N PRO A 220 15.91 -14.95 2.22
CA PRO A 220 14.96 -13.96 2.71
C PRO A 220 14.24 -13.26 1.57
N LYS A 221 12.91 -13.40 1.54
CA LYS A 221 12.04 -12.78 0.56
C LYS A 221 10.71 -12.40 1.20
N ASP A 222 10.35 -11.15 0.99
CA ASP A 222 9.06 -10.63 1.44
C ASP A 222 8.09 -10.51 0.27
N THR A 223 6.80 -10.66 0.55
CA THR A 223 5.74 -10.49 -0.44
C THR A 223 4.56 -9.73 0.16
N LEU A 224 4.04 -8.75 -0.56
CA LEU A 224 2.78 -8.11 -0.22
C LEU A 224 1.65 -9.12 -0.39
N TRP A 225 0.71 -9.15 0.58
CA TRP A 225 -0.37 -10.13 0.54
C TRP A 225 -1.73 -9.48 0.39
N GLY A 226 -2.13 -8.57 1.28
CA GLY A 226 -3.48 -8.04 1.27
C GLY A 226 -3.66 -6.77 2.10
N LEU A 227 -4.89 -6.25 2.10
CA LEU A 227 -5.26 -4.99 2.71
C LEU A 227 -6.47 -5.17 3.63
N ALA A 228 -6.46 -4.46 4.75
CA ALA A 228 -7.64 -4.29 5.60
C ALA A 228 -8.02 -2.81 5.69
N TRP A 229 -9.26 -2.51 5.39
CA TRP A 229 -9.80 -1.17 5.35
C TRP A 229 -10.73 -0.91 6.53
N GLU A 230 -10.47 0.17 7.26
CA GLU A 230 -11.33 0.60 8.36
C GLU A 230 -12.56 1.31 7.83
N VAL A 231 -13.73 0.93 8.37
CA VAL A 231 -15.03 1.52 8.05
C VAL A 231 -15.71 2.01 9.33
N GLU A 232 -16.55 3.04 9.21
CA GLU A 232 -17.33 3.57 10.34
C GLU A 232 -18.52 2.64 10.68
N SER A 233 -19.20 2.12 9.64
CA SER A 233 -20.31 1.18 9.79
C SER A 233 -20.11 0.01 8.82
N ILE A 234 -19.74 -1.16 9.35
CA ILE A 234 -19.57 -2.36 8.53
C ILE A 234 -20.90 -2.84 7.94
N GLU A 235 -22.02 -2.64 8.64
CA GLU A 235 -23.34 -3.02 8.15
C GLU A 235 -23.76 -2.18 6.93
N ASP A 236 -23.57 -0.84 7.00
CA ASP A 236 -23.91 0.04 5.90
C ASP A 236 -22.97 -0.19 4.71
N THR A 237 -21.67 -0.36 4.96
CA THR A 237 -20.68 -0.71 3.92
C THR A 237 -21.02 -2.05 3.26
N HIS A 238 -21.36 -3.07 4.03
CA HIS A 238 -21.76 -4.38 3.51
C HIS A 238 -22.99 -4.28 2.61
N LYS A 239 -24.05 -3.56 3.06
CA LYS A 239 -25.27 -3.33 2.26
C LYS A 239 -24.95 -2.63 0.94
N ARG A 240 -24.10 -1.60 0.96
CA ARG A 240 -23.66 -0.89 -0.25
C ARG A 240 -22.91 -1.82 -1.20
N LEU A 241 -21.92 -2.58 -0.70
CA LEU A 241 -21.17 -3.53 -1.52
C LEU A 241 -22.07 -4.54 -2.21
N VAL A 242 -23.01 -5.14 -1.48
CA VAL A 242 -23.97 -6.08 -2.06
C VAL A 242 -24.86 -5.40 -3.11
N SER A 243 -25.36 -4.19 -2.84
CA SER A 243 -26.21 -3.45 -3.79
C SER A 243 -25.49 -3.08 -5.08
N GLU A 244 -24.16 -2.87 -5.02
CA GLU A 244 -23.31 -2.58 -6.17
C GLU A 244 -22.79 -3.84 -6.89
N GLY A 245 -23.25 -5.04 -6.45
CA GLY A 245 -22.89 -6.32 -7.06
C GLY A 245 -21.48 -6.80 -6.71
N VAL A 246 -20.91 -6.32 -5.60
CA VAL A 246 -19.66 -6.82 -5.06
C VAL A 246 -19.92 -8.03 -4.19
N GLU A 247 -19.23 -9.14 -4.47
CA GLU A 247 -19.30 -10.32 -3.61
C GLU A 247 -18.54 -10.05 -2.31
N VAL A 248 -19.24 -10.19 -1.17
CA VAL A 248 -18.68 -9.98 0.17
C VAL A 248 -19.17 -11.08 1.11
N SER A 249 -18.32 -11.52 2.05
CA SER A 249 -18.72 -12.52 3.05
C SER A 249 -19.68 -11.93 4.07
N ASP A 250 -20.38 -12.81 4.81
CA ASP A 250 -21.12 -12.38 5.99
C ASP A 250 -20.21 -11.65 6.98
N ILE A 251 -20.81 -10.71 7.72
CA ILE A 251 -20.14 -10.00 8.82
C ILE A 251 -19.95 -10.98 9.97
N LYS A 252 -18.74 -10.99 10.55
CA LYS A 252 -18.40 -11.83 11.70
C LYS A 252 -17.48 -11.10 12.68
N ALA A 253 -17.36 -11.63 13.90
CA ALA A 253 -16.37 -11.16 14.85
C ALA A 253 -14.95 -11.36 14.27
N GLY A 254 -14.11 -10.33 14.39
CA GLY A 254 -12.71 -10.39 14.01
C GLY A 254 -11.87 -11.18 15.01
N LEU A 255 -10.62 -11.47 14.62
CA LEU A 255 -9.64 -12.10 15.54
C LEU A 255 -9.20 -11.13 16.65
N LYS A 256 -9.18 -9.85 16.36
CA LYS A 256 -8.95 -8.81 17.35
C LYS A 256 -10.25 -8.56 18.11
N GLU A 257 -10.16 -8.53 19.44
CA GLU A 257 -11.30 -8.21 20.30
C GLU A 257 -11.95 -6.88 19.89
N ASN A 258 -13.26 -6.78 20.06
CA ASN A 258 -14.04 -5.57 19.73
C ASN A 258 -13.90 -5.14 18.25
N THR A 259 -13.87 -6.11 17.34
CA THR A 259 -13.90 -5.85 15.89
C THR A 259 -14.92 -6.71 15.18
N LEU A 260 -15.52 -6.13 14.13
CA LEU A 260 -16.31 -6.84 13.14
C LEU A 260 -15.59 -6.78 11.79
N VAL A 261 -15.65 -7.88 11.04
CA VAL A 261 -14.96 -8.00 9.75
C VAL A 261 -15.84 -8.66 8.69
N ALA A 262 -15.59 -8.31 7.43
CA ALA A 262 -16.08 -9.03 6.26
C ALA A 262 -15.03 -9.02 5.15
N THR A 263 -14.98 -10.10 4.35
CA THR A 263 -14.03 -10.27 3.26
C THR A 263 -14.66 -9.88 1.94
N VAL A 264 -14.06 -8.95 1.21
CA VAL A 264 -14.44 -8.60 -0.17
C VAL A 264 -13.82 -9.65 -1.10
N LYS A 265 -14.68 -10.32 -1.92
CA LYS A 265 -14.28 -11.50 -2.71
C LYS A 265 -14.21 -11.25 -4.21
N SER A 266 -14.77 -10.14 -4.69
CA SER A 266 -14.76 -9.77 -6.11
C SER A 266 -14.32 -8.33 -6.31
N HIS A 267 -14.01 -7.94 -7.55
CA HIS A 267 -13.61 -6.59 -7.96
C HIS A 267 -12.24 -6.12 -7.44
N THR A 268 -11.50 -6.95 -6.68
CA THR A 268 -10.27 -6.58 -5.93
C THR A 268 -8.99 -6.68 -6.76
N HIS A 269 -9.04 -7.07 -8.01
CA HIS A 269 -7.84 -7.31 -8.84
C HIS A 269 -6.81 -8.20 -8.13
N ASN A 270 -7.26 -9.35 -7.62
CA ASN A 270 -6.47 -10.36 -6.89
C ASN A 270 -5.87 -9.88 -5.55
N VAL A 271 -6.28 -8.73 -5.03
CA VAL A 271 -5.84 -8.26 -3.70
C VAL A 271 -6.77 -8.83 -2.63
N PRO A 272 -6.31 -9.73 -1.74
CA PRO A 272 -7.07 -10.12 -0.56
C PRO A 272 -7.48 -8.89 0.24
N THR A 273 -8.79 -8.68 0.39
CA THR A 273 -9.32 -7.42 0.92
C THR A 273 -10.31 -7.69 2.06
N LEU A 274 -10.03 -7.09 3.20
CA LEU A 274 -10.87 -7.13 4.39
C LEU A 274 -11.43 -5.74 4.67
N ILE A 275 -12.70 -5.66 5.07
CA ILE A 275 -13.25 -4.49 5.75
C ILE A 275 -13.36 -4.78 7.23
N ILE A 276 -13.02 -3.81 8.07
CA ILE A 276 -12.98 -3.92 9.53
C ILE A 276 -13.61 -2.70 10.19
N GLN A 277 -14.44 -2.95 11.18
CA GLN A 277 -14.94 -1.93 12.10
C GLN A 277 -14.41 -2.22 13.50
N HIS A 278 -13.86 -1.20 14.16
CA HIS A 278 -13.53 -1.22 15.58
C HIS A 278 -14.75 -0.76 16.40
N LEU A 279 -15.17 -1.57 17.40
CA LEU A 279 -16.33 -1.31 18.27
C LEU A 279 -15.96 -0.44 19.47
#